data_df61eac4fc3ba5bee44e3384c1e67e3e
#
_entry.id   df61eac4fc3ba5bee44e3384c1e67e3e
#
_cell.length_a   1.000
_cell.length_b   1.000
_cell.length_c   1.000
_cell.angle_alpha   90.00
_cell.angle_beta   90.00
_cell.angle_gamma   90.00
#
_symmetry.space_group_name_H-M   'P 1'
#
loop_
_entity.id
_entity.type
_entity.pdbx_description
1 polymer ?
#
loop_
_entity_poly.entity_id
_entity_poly.type
_entity_poly.pdbx_seq_one_letter_code
_entity_poly.pdbx_strand_id
1 'polypeptide(L)'
;MRDTTKATDEASGYFRTCVAKLLYLAKRVRPECLVAVAFLTTRVNDVDIDDIAKLHRLLGYLRASQHRGIVLRIGDTMIVRAYIDASYGVHQSSGKSHTGCEIVLGEAGVLAARSSKQKIVTKSSTEAELVGLSDSVAHAIHLRNFIMGQGYDQGPVVIYQDNLSCMALVKRGGPGSERSRHINIRHFWVAERVTAGEVIVEHLGTNLMFANALTKPVQGVQFVRERHGLTNWS
;
A
#
# COMPACT_ATOMS: atom_id res chain seq x y z
N MET A 1 -19.49 -8.13 -18.87
CA MET A 1 -19.54 -9.44 -18.21
C MET A 1 -18.11 -9.96 -18.13
N ARG A 2 -17.66 -10.57 -17.03
CA ARG A 2 -16.32 -11.12 -16.94
C ARG A 2 -16.24 -12.42 -17.75
N ASP A 3 -15.25 -12.53 -18.65
CA ASP A 3 -15.00 -13.79 -19.37
C ASP A 3 -14.11 -14.69 -18.49
N THR A 4 -14.71 -15.73 -17.94
CA THR A 4 -14.04 -16.69 -17.06
C THR A 4 -13.50 -17.92 -17.79
N THR A 5 -13.50 -17.90 -19.14
CA THR A 5 -12.88 -18.94 -19.95
C THR A 5 -11.39 -19.06 -19.59
N LYS A 6 -10.92 -20.27 -19.32
CA LYS A 6 -9.53 -20.49 -18.94
C LYS A 6 -8.58 -20.14 -20.08
N ALA A 7 -7.50 -19.48 -19.73
CA ALA A 7 -6.43 -19.24 -20.67
C ALA A 7 -5.69 -20.55 -21.01
N THR A 8 -5.11 -20.62 -22.22
CA THR A 8 -4.23 -21.72 -22.61
C THR A 8 -2.98 -21.77 -21.71
N ASP A 9 -2.28 -22.91 -21.68
CA ASP A 9 -1.06 -23.06 -20.90
C ASP A 9 0.03 -22.07 -21.35
N GLU A 10 0.14 -21.83 -22.65
CA GLU A 10 1.07 -20.85 -23.21
C GLU A 10 0.74 -19.42 -22.76
N ALA A 11 -0.54 -19.00 -22.86
CA ALA A 11 -1.00 -17.70 -22.42
C ALA A 11 -0.83 -17.53 -20.90
N SER A 12 -1.05 -18.58 -20.11
CA SER A 12 -0.82 -18.62 -18.67
C SER A 12 0.66 -18.48 -18.31
N GLY A 13 1.55 -19.11 -19.07
CA GLY A 13 3.01 -18.98 -18.94
C GLY A 13 3.47 -17.55 -19.23
N TYR A 14 2.99 -16.99 -20.33
CA TYR A 14 3.24 -15.58 -20.68
C TYR A 14 2.76 -14.63 -19.59
N PHE A 15 1.53 -14.82 -19.09
CA PHE A 15 0.94 -14.02 -18.02
C PHE A 15 1.81 -14.02 -16.76
N ARG A 16 2.22 -15.19 -16.26
CA ARG A 16 3.07 -15.33 -15.07
C ARG A 16 4.38 -14.56 -15.23
N THR A 17 5.03 -14.73 -16.38
CA THR A 17 6.30 -14.06 -16.70
C THR A 17 6.14 -12.55 -16.72
N CYS A 18 5.11 -12.04 -17.39
CA CYS A 18 4.84 -10.61 -17.45
C CYS A 18 4.52 -10.03 -16.08
N VAL A 19 3.65 -10.68 -15.30
CA VAL A 19 3.26 -10.20 -13.95
C VAL A 19 4.47 -10.16 -13.02
N ALA A 20 5.37 -11.13 -13.07
CA ALA A 20 6.60 -11.11 -12.28
C ALA A 20 7.51 -9.92 -12.63
N LYS A 21 7.72 -9.66 -13.93
CA LYS A 21 8.49 -8.49 -14.42
C LYS A 21 7.82 -7.17 -14.02
N LEU A 22 6.50 -7.10 -14.16
CA LEU A 22 5.71 -5.91 -13.78
C LEU A 22 5.77 -5.65 -12.27
N LEU A 23 5.78 -6.68 -11.43
CA LEU A 23 5.92 -6.52 -9.99
C LEU A 23 7.26 -5.91 -9.63
N TYR A 24 8.35 -6.34 -10.29
CA TYR A 24 9.67 -5.72 -10.10
C TYR A 24 9.65 -4.25 -10.51
N LEU A 25 9.13 -3.95 -11.71
CA LEU A 25 9.05 -2.59 -12.24
C LEU A 25 8.20 -1.68 -11.33
N ALA A 26 7.01 -2.14 -10.92
CA ALA A 26 6.09 -1.37 -10.11
C ALA A 26 6.69 -1.02 -8.73
N LYS A 27 7.39 -1.96 -8.12
CA LYS A 27 8.06 -1.73 -6.82
C LYS A 27 9.25 -0.78 -6.89
N ARG A 28 9.82 -0.53 -8.06
CA ARG A 28 11.05 0.26 -8.20
C ARG A 28 10.80 1.67 -8.74
N VAL A 29 9.95 1.78 -9.77
CA VAL A 29 9.82 3.03 -10.52
C VAL A 29 8.40 3.38 -10.94
N ARG A 30 7.42 2.48 -10.77
CA ARG A 30 6.03 2.68 -11.24
C ARG A 30 5.02 2.30 -10.14
N PRO A 31 5.06 2.95 -8.95
CA PRO A 31 4.23 2.59 -7.80
C PRO A 31 2.73 2.70 -8.08
N GLU A 32 2.30 3.56 -8.99
CA GLU A 32 0.91 3.70 -9.40
C GLU A 32 0.33 2.46 -10.10
N CYS A 33 1.19 1.54 -10.54
CA CYS A 33 0.78 0.26 -11.11
C CYS A 33 0.64 -0.86 -10.06
N LEU A 34 1.10 -0.63 -8.82
CA LEU A 34 1.21 -1.68 -7.80
C LEU A 34 -0.12 -2.35 -7.49
N VAL A 35 -1.23 -1.60 -7.37
CA VAL A 35 -2.54 -2.19 -7.09
C VAL A 35 -2.97 -3.14 -8.21
N ALA A 36 -2.82 -2.74 -9.48
CA ALA A 36 -3.17 -3.57 -10.61
C ALA A 36 -2.30 -4.84 -10.65
N VAL A 37 -0.99 -4.69 -10.47
CA VAL A 37 -0.06 -5.82 -10.44
C VAL A 37 -0.35 -6.74 -9.26
N ALA A 38 -0.62 -6.20 -8.05
CA ALA A 38 -0.96 -6.99 -6.87
C ALA A 38 -2.21 -7.85 -7.09
N PHE A 39 -3.25 -7.32 -7.74
CA PHE A 39 -4.44 -8.11 -8.10
C PHE A 39 -4.12 -9.16 -9.16
N LEU A 40 -3.33 -8.86 -10.19
CA LEU A 40 -2.91 -9.84 -11.20
C LEU A 40 -2.06 -10.96 -10.58
N THR A 41 -1.21 -10.69 -9.58
CA THR A 41 -0.45 -11.74 -8.87
C THR A 41 -1.34 -12.74 -8.15
N THR A 42 -2.56 -12.36 -7.74
CA THR A 42 -3.49 -13.31 -7.13
C THR A 42 -4.09 -14.30 -8.13
N ARG A 43 -3.92 -14.06 -9.43
CA ARG A 43 -4.50 -14.83 -10.54
C ARG A 43 -3.53 -15.81 -11.22
N VAL A 44 -2.24 -15.76 -10.88
CA VAL A 44 -1.16 -16.52 -11.58
C VAL A 44 -1.37 -18.04 -11.62
N ASN A 45 -2.12 -18.59 -10.66
CA ASN A 45 -2.40 -20.03 -10.60
C ASN A 45 -3.71 -20.42 -11.32
N ASP A 46 -4.55 -19.45 -11.69
CA ASP A 46 -5.89 -19.67 -12.23
C ASP A 46 -6.27 -18.56 -13.20
N VAL A 47 -5.51 -18.47 -14.31
CA VAL A 47 -5.60 -17.39 -15.31
C VAL A 47 -6.80 -17.61 -16.21
N ASP A 48 -7.61 -16.55 -16.43
CA ASP A 48 -8.69 -16.52 -17.40
C ASP A 48 -8.45 -15.44 -18.49
N ILE A 49 -9.30 -15.43 -19.50
CA ILE A 49 -9.18 -14.48 -20.64
C ILE A 49 -9.32 -13.02 -20.17
N ASP A 50 -10.16 -12.75 -19.16
CA ASP A 50 -10.31 -11.41 -18.59
C ASP A 50 -9.02 -10.96 -17.88
N ASP A 51 -8.29 -11.87 -17.23
CA ASP A 51 -6.99 -11.58 -16.63
C ASP A 51 -5.95 -11.20 -17.69
N ILE A 52 -5.93 -11.88 -18.84
CA ILE A 52 -5.07 -11.54 -19.99
C ILE A 52 -5.42 -10.14 -20.54
N ALA A 53 -6.71 -9.83 -20.67
CA ALA A 53 -7.16 -8.51 -21.15
C ALA A 53 -6.74 -7.38 -20.18
N LYS A 54 -6.79 -7.63 -18.86
CA LYS A 54 -6.31 -6.68 -17.83
C LYS A 54 -4.80 -6.49 -17.90
N LEU A 55 -4.04 -7.57 -18.11
CA LEU A 55 -2.59 -7.50 -18.31
C LEU A 55 -2.26 -6.63 -19.54
N HIS A 56 -2.92 -6.85 -20.67
CA HIS A 56 -2.70 -6.06 -21.88
C HIS A 56 -3.05 -4.58 -21.68
N ARG A 57 -4.12 -4.26 -20.93
CA ARG A 57 -4.46 -2.88 -20.58
C ARG A 57 -3.33 -2.22 -19.77
N LEU A 58 -2.76 -2.93 -18.79
CA LEU A 58 -1.65 -2.42 -18.00
C LEU A 58 -0.38 -2.22 -18.84
N LEU A 59 -0.06 -3.15 -19.74
CA LEU A 59 1.05 -3.00 -20.67
C LEU A 59 0.85 -1.82 -21.62
N GLY A 60 -0.38 -1.61 -22.12
CA GLY A 60 -0.74 -0.44 -22.94
C GLY A 60 -0.52 0.88 -22.20
N TYR A 61 -0.93 0.95 -20.91
CA TYR A 61 -0.68 2.11 -20.05
C TYR A 61 0.83 2.39 -19.90
N LEU A 62 1.60 1.35 -19.60
CA LEU A 62 3.05 1.49 -19.42
C LEU A 62 3.75 1.94 -20.71
N ARG A 63 3.34 1.40 -21.85
CA ARG A 63 3.85 1.82 -23.17
C ARG A 63 3.54 3.29 -23.45
N ALA A 64 2.31 3.74 -23.18
CA ALA A 64 1.90 5.13 -23.40
C ALA A 64 2.58 6.11 -22.43
N SER A 65 3.08 5.63 -21.30
CA SER A 65 3.72 6.43 -20.25
C SER A 65 5.15 6.00 -19.94
N GLN A 66 5.87 5.46 -20.92
CA GLN A 66 7.20 4.86 -20.73
C GLN A 66 8.29 5.84 -20.23
N HIS A 67 8.09 7.13 -20.46
CA HIS A 67 8.99 8.20 -20.01
C HIS A 67 8.78 8.60 -18.55
N ARG A 68 7.73 8.07 -17.87
CA ARG A 68 7.43 8.41 -16.49
C ARG A 68 8.19 7.52 -15.52
N GLY A 69 8.53 8.08 -14.36
CA GLY A 69 9.18 7.39 -13.27
C GLY A 69 8.89 8.06 -11.93
N ILE A 70 9.70 7.81 -10.94
CA ILE A 70 9.66 8.50 -9.64
C ILE A 70 10.69 9.62 -9.67
N VAL A 71 10.28 10.81 -9.24
CA VAL A 71 11.19 11.93 -8.98
C VAL A 71 11.37 12.06 -7.47
N LEU A 72 12.57 11.71 -6.99
CA LEU A 72 12.93 11.87 -5.60
C LEU A 72 13.54 13.25 -5.38
N ARG A 73 13.06 13.96 -4.37
CA ARG A 73 13.61 15.24 -3.93
C ARG A 73 13.80 15.18 -2.43
N ILE A 74 15.00 15.54 -1.97
CA ILE A 74 15.26 15.77 -0.56
C ILE A 74 15.02 17.27 -0.34
N GLY A 75 13.99 17.61 0.44
CA GLY A 75 13.75 18.97 0.91
C GLY A 75 14.62 19.30 2.11
N ASP A 76 14.32 20.40 2.78
CA ASP A 76 15.05 20.86 3.97
C ASP A 76 14.88 19.94 5.19
N THR A 77 13.88 19.06 5.15
CA THR A 77 13.58 18.11 6.24
C THR A 77 13.64 16.67 5.76
N MET A 78 14.42 15.83 6.43
CA MET A 78 14.50 14.38 6.15
C MET A 78 13.59 13.57 7.08
N ILE A 79 12.36 14.01 7.32
CA ILE A 79 11.40 13.29 8.16
C ILE A 79 10.82 12.11 7.38
N VAL A 80 10.83 10.92 7.98
CA VAL A 80 10.14 9.75 7.43
C VAL A 80 8.64 9.87 7.68
N ARG A 81 7.87 9.86 6.59
CA ARG A 81 6.40 9.86 6.62
C ARG A 81 5.87 8.60 5.94
N ALA A 82 4.77 8.07 6.45
CA ALA A 82 4.08 6.98 5.79
C ALA A 82 2.57 7.25 5.69
N TYR A 83 1.99 6.96 4.53
CA TYR A 83 0.56 7.05 4.26
C TYR A 83 0.05 5.62 4.15
N ILE A 84 -0.96 5.28 4.94
CA ILE A 84 -1.44 3.90 5.05
C ILE A 84 -2.95 3.90 4.91
N ASP A 85 -3.46 3.09 3.97
CA ASP A 85 -4.88 2.88 3.69
C ASP A 85 -5.17 1.39 3.59
N ALA A 86 -6.39 0.97 3.90
CA ALA A 86 -6.84 -0.39 3.71
C ALA A 86 -8.25 -0.47 3.13
N SER A 87 -8.41 -1.25 2.07
CA SER A 87 -9.72 -1.57 1.51
C SER A 87 -10.26 -2.87 2.08
N TYR A 88 -11.39 -2.78 2.81
CA TYR A 88 -12.01 -3.89 3.52
C TYR A 88 -12.67 -4.88 2.55
N GLY A 89 -12.36 -6.17 2.70
CA GLY A 89 -13.08 -7.28 2.06
C GLY A 89 -13.02 -7.34 0.53
N VAL A 90 -12.09 -6.64 -0.12
CA VAL A 90 -12.06 -6.49 -1.60
C VAL A 90 -11.68 -7.75 -2.37
N HIS A 91 -11.08 -8.73 -1.72
CA HIS A 91 -10.74 -10.02 -2.34
C HIS A 91 -11.89 -11.01 -2.18
N GLN A 92 -12.87 -10.96 -3.08
CA GLN A 92 -14.14 -11.70 -3.00
C GLN A 92 -13.97 -13.21 -2.74
N SER A 93 -12.96 -13.87 -3.39
CA SER A 93 -12.71 -15.31 -3.22
C SER A 93 -12.27 -15.72 -1.82
N SER A 94 -11.81 -14.78 -0.99
CA SER A 94 -11.24 -15.08 0.34
C SER A 94 -11.72 -14.15 1.44
N GLY A 95 -12.57 -13.15 1.13
CA GLY A 95 -13.04 -12.12 2.07
C GLY A 95 -11.92 -11.25 2.69
N LYS A 96 -10.71 -11.35 2.16
CA LYS A 96 -9.55 -10.63 2.68
C LYS A 96 -9.53 -9.18 2.21
N SER A 97 -8.99 -8.33 3.06
CA SER A 97 -8.75 -6.91 2.80
C SER A 97 -7.43 -6.69 2.05
N HIS A 98 -7.22 -5.47 1.59
CA HIS A 98 -6.00 -5.07 0.88
C HIS A 98 -5.38 -3.86 1.55
N THR A 99 -4.06 -3.88 1.75
CA THR A 99 -3.31 -2.78 2.35
C THR A 99 -2.50 -2.05 1.29
N GLY A 100 -2.58 -0.73 1.30
CA GLY A 100 -1.71 0.19 0.60
C GLY A 100 -0.85 0.97 1.60
N CYS A 101 0.41 1.10 1.30
CA CYS A 101 1.34 1.91 2.07
C CYS A 101 2.34 2.57 1.13
N GLU A 102 2.56 3.85 1.34
CA GLU A 102 3.69 4.57 0.76
C GLU A 102 4.55 5.16 1.88
N ILE A 103 5.85 5.11 1.71
CA ILE A 103 6.82 5.71 2.63
C ILE A 103 7.64 6.73 1.85
N VAL A 104 7.64 7.95 2.35
CA VAL A 104 8.38 9.07 1.78
C VAL A 104 9.43 9.58 2.77
N LEU A 105 10.50 10.16 2.24
CA LEU A 105 11.51 10.84 3.01
C LEU A 105 11.55 12.30 2.56
N GLY A 106 11.36 13.23 3.49
CA GLY A 106 11.31 14.64 3.16
C GLY A 106 10.05 15.03 2.40
N GLU A 107 10.17 15.80 1.33
CA GLU A 107 9.04 16.50 0.72
C GLU A 107 8.46 15.78 -0.51
N ALA A 108 9.18 14.85 -1.13
CA ALA A 108 8.68 14.35 -2.39
C ALA A 108 9.24 13.00 -2.85
N GLY A 109 8.34 12.27 -3.49
CA GLY A 109 8.61 10.99 -4.13
C GLY A 109 8.57 9.83 -3.15
N VAL A 110 7.91 8.78 -3.59
CA VAL A 110 7.79 7.55 -2.80
C VAL A 110 9.10 6.79 -2.81
N LEU A 111 9.72 6.65 -1.64
CA LEU A 111 10.93 5.85 -1.46
C LEU A 111 10.61 4.36 -1.43
N ALA A 112 9.46 4.01 -0.82
CA ALA A 112 8.95 2.65 -0.83
C ALA A 112 7.43 2.65 -0.93
N ALA A 113 6.87 1.81 -1.82
CA ALA A 113 5.44 1.60 -1.93
C ALA A 113 5.10 0.12 -1.80
N ARG A 114 3.94 -0.14 -1.20
CA ARG A 114 3.42 -1.49 -1.01
C ARG A 114 1.93 -1.52 -1.29
N SER A 115 1.52 -2.53 -2.04
CA SER A 115 0.13 -2.86 -2.28
C SER A 115 0.01 -4.38 -2.13
N SER A 116 -0.75 -4.85 -1.15
CA SER A 116 -0.76 -6.27 -0.83
C SER A 116 -2.06 -6.74 -0.19
N LYS A 117 -2.50 -7.94 -0.60
CA LYS A 117 -3.58 -8.66 0.06
C LYS A 117 -3.20 -9.00 1.50
N GLN A 118 -4.08 -8.71 2.46
CA GLN A 118 -3.86 -9.03 3.86
C GLN A 118 -3.81 -10.56 4.07
N LYS A 119 -3.02 -10.99 5.05
CA LYS A 119 -2.86 -12.42 5.36
C LYS A 119 -4.05 -13.00 6.13
N ILE A 120 -4.72 -12.17 6.92
CA ILE A 120 -5.86 -12.53 7.76
C ILE A 120 -7.16 -11.92 7.22
N VAL A 121 -8.30 -12.49 7.62
CA VAL A 121 -9.62 -11.92 7.37
C VAL A 121 -9.95 -11.00 8.54
N THR A 122 -10.39 -9.79 8.23
CA THR A 122 -10.82 -8.78 9.20
C THR A 122 -12.35 -8.69 9.22
N LYS A 123 -12.94 -8.28 10.34
CA LYS A 123 -14.39 -8.22 10.53
C LYS A 123 -15.00 -6.85 10.25
N SER A 124 -14.15 -5.82 10.13
CA SER A 124 -14.57 -4.45 9.88
C SER A 124 -13.49 -3.67 9.13
N SER A 125 -13.85 -2.51 8.57
CA SER A 125 -12.88 -1.58 7.97
C SER A 125 -11.85 -1.11 8.98
N THR A 126 -12.27 -0.80 10.21
CA THR A 126 -11.35 -0.40 11.30
C THR A 126 -10.30 -1.47 11.61
N GLU A 127 -10.70 -2.75 11.63
CA GLU A 127 -9.73 -3.85 11.80
C GLU A 127 -8.80 -3.97 10.58
N ALA A 128 -9.31 -3.78 9.37
CA ALA A 128 -8.48 -3.78 8.16
C ALA A 128 -7.43 -2.67 8.20
N GLU A 129 -7.83 -1.45 8.61
CA GLU A 129 -6.91 -0.33 8.79
C GLU A 129 -5.85 -0.62 9.85
N LEU A 130 -6.24 -1.17 10.98
CA LEU A 130 -5.31 -1.54 12.06
C LEU A 130 -4.29 -2.60 11.62
N VAL A 131 -4.72 -3.59 10.84
CA VAL A 131 -3.82 -4.59 10.24
C VAL A 131 -2.86 -3.93 9.26
N GLY A 132 -3.37 -3.05 8.40
CA GLY A 132 -2.56 -2.28 7.44
C GLY A 132 -1.51 -1.43 8.16
N LEU A 133 -1.92 -0.72 9.20
CA LEU A 133 -1.07 0.09 10.05
C LEU A 133 0.04 -0.75 10.71
N SER A 134 -0.31 -1.83 11.39
CA SER A 134 0.64 -2.71 12.07
C SER A 134 1.66 -3.34 11.11
N ASP A 135 1.22 -3.79 9.93
CA ASP A 135 2.11 -4.42 8.95
C ASP A 135 3.03 -3.39 8.25
N SER A 136 2.67 -2.11 8.25
CA SER A 136 3.39 -1.06 7.52
C SER A 136 4.32 -0.23 8.40
N VAL A 137 3.94 0.06 9.63
CA VAL A 137 4.73 0.87 10.59
C VAL A 137 6.14 0.30 10.79
N ALA A 138 6.29 -1.02 10.86
CA ALA A 138 7.59 -1.67 11.00
C ALA A 138 8.58 -1.29 9.87
N HIS A 139 8.09 -1.15 8.64
CA HIS A 139 8.92 -0.76 7.51
C HIS A 139 9.35 0.72 7.59
N ALA A 140 8.47 1.59 8.06
CA ALA A 140 8.78 3.00 8.22
C ALA A 140 9.79 3.23 9.37
N ILE A 141 9.64 2.53 10.49
CA ILE A 141 10.62 2.53 11.60
C ILE A 141 11.98 1.99 11.11
N HIS A 142 11.98 0.91 10.32
CA HIS A 142 13.21 0.37 9.76
C HIS A 142 13.96 1.40 8.91
N LEU A 143 13.25 2.13 8.03
CA LEU A 143 13.84 3.19 7.24
C LEU A 143 14.40 4.31 8.13
N ARG A 144 13.63 4.76 9.12
CA ARG A 144 14.07 5.77 10.09
C ARG A 144 15.39 5.33 10.78
N ASN A 145 15.43 4.12 11.29
CA ASN A 145 16.60 3.59 11.97
C ASN A 145 17.80 3.44 11.03
N PHE A 146 17.56 3.08 9.76
CA PHE A 146 18.60 3.05 8.74
C PHE A 146 19.21 4.45 8.52
N ILE A 147 18.38 5.48 8.40
CA ILE A 147 18.82 6.87 8.20
C ILE A 147 19.60 7.37 9.42
N MET A 148 19.11 7.06 10.63
CA MET A 148 19.85 7.37 11.87
C MET A 148 21.21 6.66 11.91
N GLY A 149 21.28 5.41 11.48
CA GLY A 149 22.53 4.66 11.39
C GLY A 149 23.53 5.24 10.38
N GLN A 150 23.06 6.06 9.42
CA GLN A 150 23.92 6.83 8.50
C GLN A 150 24.38 8.19 9.10
N GLY A 151 24.03 8.50 10.35
CA GLY A 151 24.41 9.73 11.02
C GLY A 151 23.45 10.90 10.85
N TYR A 152 22.27 10.68 10.24
CA TYR A 152 21.24 11.71 10.10
C TYR A 152 20.21 11.59 11.22
N ASP A 153 20.12 12.61 12.05
CA ASP A 153 19.16 12.63 13.15
C ASP A 153 17.71 12.61 12.65
N GLN A 154 16.87 11.81 13.31
CA GLN A 154 15.48 11.58 12.92
C GLN A 154 14.55 11.71 14.11
N GLY A 155 13.53 12.55 13.97
CA GLY A 155 12.38 12.52 14.84
C GLY A 155 11.55 11.23 14.75
N PRO A 156 10.38 11.18 15.37
CA PRO A 156 9.44 10.08 15.21
C PRO A 156 8.97 9.98 13.76
N VAL A 157 8.62 8.75 13.34
CA VAL A 157 7.94 8.53 12.06
C VAL A 157 6.54 9.12 12.12
N VAL A 158 6.16 9.92 11.14
CA VAL A 158 4.78 10.45 11.03
C VAL A 158 3.96 9.51 10.16
N ILE A 159 2.91 8.94 10.72
CA ILE A 159 1.97 8.03 10.02
C ILE A 159 0.67 8.77 9.77
N TYR A 160 0.27 8.87 8.51
CA TYR A 160 -1.02 9.43 8.12
C TYR A 160 -2.07 8.34 7.97
N GLN A 161 -3.23 8.56 8.61
CA GLN A 161 -4.37 7.66 8.65
C GLN A 161 -5.66 8.46 8.49
N ASP A 162 -6.61 7.99 7.68
CA ASP A 162 -7.91 8.65 7.49
C ASP A 162 -9.04 8.06 8.34
N ASN A 163 -8.84 6.89 8.92
CA ASN A 163 -9.82 6.22 9.77
C ASN A 163 -9.71 6.65 11.24
N LEU A 164 -10.57 7.58 11.66
CA LEU A 164 -10.61 8.09 13.04
C LEU A 164 -10.84 6.99 14.10
N SER A 165 -11.62 5.95 13.76
CA SER A 165 -11.86 4.83 14.67
C SER A 165 -10.59 4.00 14.91
N CYS A 166 -9.79 3.79 13.86
CA CYS A 166 -8.49 3.14 13.97
C CYS A 166 -7.54 3.96 14.85
N MET A 167 -7.48 5.28 14.63
CA MET A 167 -6.66 6.19 15.44
C MET A 167 -7.09 6.21 16.91
N ALA A 168 -8.41 6.23 17.19
CA ALA A 168 -8.93 6.17 18.55
C ALA A 168 -8.55 4.87 19.26
N LEU A 169 -8.57 3.73 18.55
CA LEU A 169 -8.06 2.48 19.08
C LEU A 169 -6.58 2.58 19.44
N VAL A 170 -5.74 3.05 18.54
CA VAL A 170 -4.29 3.19 18.78
C VAL A 170 -4.00 4.10 19.99
N LYS A 171 -4.72 5.23 20.12
CA LYS A 171 -4.56 6.16 21.24
C LYS A 171 -5.01 5.57 22.58
N ARG A 172 -6.05 4.71 22.57
CA ARG A 172 -6.59 4.12 23.80
C ARG A 172 -5.61 3.20 24.51
N GLY A 173 -4.67 2.56 23.80
CA GLY A 173 -3.60 1.75 24.36
C GLY A 173 -4.05 0.52 25.19
N GLY A 174 -5.34 0.23 25.27
CA GLY A 174 -5.90 -0.80 26.12
C GLY A 174 -6.54 -1.96 25.35
N PRO A 175 -6.77 -3.13 25.99
CA PRO A 175 -7.34 -4.28 25.33
C PRO A 175 -8.72 -3.96 24.78
N GLY A 176 -8.92 -4.26 23.49
CA GLY A 176 -10.23 -4.47 22.93
C GLY A 176 -10.88 -5.71 23.57
N SER A 177 -12.11 -6.03 23.21
CA SER A 177 -12.81 -7.21 23.76
C SER A 177 -11.97 -8.48 23.55
N GLU A 178 -12.05 -9.44 24.48
CA GLU A 178 -11.35 -10.75 24.46
C GLU A 178 -11.51 -11.55 23.14
N ARG A 179 -12.53 -11.20 22.34
CA ARG A 179 -12.88 -11.91 21.10
C ARG A 179 -11.92 -11.70 19.91
N SER A 180 -10.93 -10.82 20.02
CA SER A 180 -10.03 -10.44 18.91
C SER A 180 -8.55 -10.51 19.30
N ARG A 181 -8.11 -11.57 19.99
CA ARG A 181 -6.75 -11.68 20.51
C ARG A 181 -5.64 -11.43 19.49
N HIS A 182 -5.78 -11.92 18.26
CA HIS A 182 -4.81 -11.72 17.18
C HIS A 182 -4.77 -10.26 16.67
N ILE A 183 -5.89 -9.54 16.78
CA ILE A 183 -5.98 -8.11 16.48
C ILE A 183 -5.39 -7.30 17.65
N ASN A 184 -5.62 -7.75 18.89
CA ASN A 184 -5.09 -7.09 20.07
C ASN A 184 -3.56 -7.03 20.07
N ILE A 185 -2.86 -8.10 19.68
CA ILE A 185 -1.39 -8.11 19.58
C ILE A 185 -0.90 -7.01 18.64
N ARG A 186 -1.52 -6.85 17.46
CA ARG A 186 -1.18 -5.81 16.49
C ARG A 186 -1.44 -4.41 17.03
N HIS A 187 -2.58 -4.24 17.70
CA HIS A 187 -2.98 -3.00 18.34
C HIS A 187 -1.96 -2.60 19.43
N PHE A 188 -1.64 -3.50 20.34
CA PHE A 188 -0.68 -3.24 21.41
C PHE A 188 0.70 -2.87 20.86
N TRP A 189 1.17 -3.57 19.83
CA TRP A 189 2.47 -3.29 19.25
C TRP A 189 2.54 -1.87 18.67
N VAL A 190 1.51 -1.42 17.95
CA VAL A 190 1.48 -0.04 17.39
C VAL A 190 1.38 0.99 18.52
N ALA A 191 0.49 0.77 19.50
CA ALA A 191 0.31 1.67 20.64
C ALA A 191 1.60 1.80 21.47
N GLU A 192 2.37 0.71 21.63
CA GLU A 192 3.68 0.71 22.30
C GLU A 192 4.68 1.59 21.54
N ARG A 193 4.74 1.51 20.20
CA ARG A 193 5.63 2.36 19.38
C ARG A 193 5.25 3.84 19.50
N VAL A 194 3.96 4.15 19.55
CA VAL A 194 3.48 5.53 19.80
C VAL A 194 3.87 6.01 21.20
N THR A 195 3.68 5.18 22.22
CA THR A 195 4.06 5.51 23.62
C THR A 195 5.56 5.69 23.76
N ALA A 196 6.36 4.91 23.05
CA ALA A 196 7.82 5.04 23.03
C ALA A 196 8.33 6.28 22.26
N GLY A 197 7.44 7.06 21.63
CA GLY A 197 7.81 8.23 20.84
C GLY A 197 8.51 7.90 19.51
N GLU A 198 8.45 6.66 19.06
CA GLU A 198 9.02 6.25 17.76
C GLU A 198 8.11 6.62 16.59
N VAL A 199 6.79 6.73 16.86
CA VAL A 199 5.75 6.97 15.86
C VAL A 199 4.75 8.00 16.37
N ILE A 200 4.32 8.89 15.47
CA ILE A 200 3.16 9.76 15.65
C ILE A 200 2.12 9.38 14.61
N VAL A 201 0.85 9.21 15.03
CA VAL A 201 -0.26 8.92 14.11
C VAL A 201 -1.10 10.18 13.98
N GLU A 202 -1.18 10.72 12.78
CA GLU A 202 -1.93 11.94 12.44
C GLU A 202 -3.08 11.64 11.49
N HIS A 203 -4.18 12.38 11.66
CA HIS A 203 -5.31 12.30 10.76
C HIS A 203 -5.01 13.04 9.46
N LEU A 204 -5.29 12.37 8.33
CA LEU A 204 -5.26 13.00 7.03
C LEU A 204 -6.58 12.71 6.31
N GLY A 205 -7.21 13.75 5.75
CA GLY A 205 -8.44 13.57 4.99
C GLY A 205 -8.24 12.68 3.77
N THR A 206 -9.23 11.83 3.47
CA THR A 206 -9.20 10.83 2.38
C THR A 206 -8.78 11.43 1.02
N ASN A 207 -9.11 12.70 0.77
CA ASN A 207 -8.73 13.39 -0.46
C ASN A 207 -7.22 13.63 -0.61
N LEU A 208 -6.46 13.59 0.47
CA LEU A 208 -5.01 13.75 0.51
C LEU A 208 -4.28 12.44 0.73
N MET A 209 -5.02 11.33 0.92
CA MET A 209 -4.49 10.00 1.14
C MET A 209 -4.10 9.34 -0.19
N PHE A 210 -2.88 9.57 -0.67
CA PHE A 210 -2.40 9.00 -1.93
C PHE A 210 -2.27 7.48 -1.89
N ALA A 211 -2.17 6.88 -0.70
CA ALA A 211 -2.20 5.43 -0.52
C ALA A 211 -3.51 4.77 -1.00
N ASN A 212 -4.58 5.54 -1.25
CA ASN A 212 -5.81 5.04 -1.89
C ASN A 212 -5.54 4.34 -3.23
N ALA A 213 -4.65 4.91 -4.08
CA ALA A 213 -4.27 4.29 -5.35
C ALA A 213 -3.55 2.93 -5.19
N LEU A 214 -3.11 2.60 -3.98
CA LEU A 214 -2.46 1.34 -3.66
C LEU A 214 -3.42 0.29 -3.09
N THR A 215 -4.68 0.65 -2.81
CA THR A 215 -5.69 -0.27 -2.24
C THR A 215 -6.87 -0.54 -3.16
N LYS A 216 -7.21 0.40 -4.04
CA LYS A 216 -8.40 0.30 -4.91
C LYS A 216 -8.11 0.89 -6.30
N PRO A 217 -8.78 0.38 -7.35
CA PRO A 217 -8.64 0.94 -8.69
C PRO A 217 -9.31 2.33 -8.75
N VAL A 218 -8.50 3.36 -8.86
CA VAL A 218 -8.94 4.73 -9.09
C VAL A 218 -8.85 5.10 -10.58
N GLN A 219 -9.68 6.03 -11.05
CA GLN A 219 -9.77 6.40 -12.45
C GLN A 219 -9.88 7.93 -12.64
N GLY A 220 -9.70 8.38 -13.87
CA GLY A 220 -9.89 9.77 -14.28
C GLY A 220 -8.97 10.74 -13.52
N VAL A 221 -9.52 11.89 -13.15
CA VAL A 221 -8.78 12.98 -12.47
C VAL A 221 -8.19 12.51 -11.14
N GLN A 222 -8.92 11.67 -10.40
CA GLN A 222 -8.42 11.12 -9.14
C GLN A 222 -7.15 10.28 -9.35
N PHE A 223 -7.13 9.40 -10.37
CA PHE A 223 -5.93 8.62 -10.70
C PHE A 223 -4.75 9.52 -11.04
N VAL A 224 -4.96 10.56 -11.84
CA VAL A 224 -3.89 11.51 -12.21
C VAL A 224 -3.30 12.17 -10.98
N ARG A 225 -4.15 12.66 -10.07
CA ARG A 225 -3.72 13.29 -8.82
C ARG A 225 -2.94 12.34 -7.91
N GLU A 226 -3.47 11.14 -7.67
CA GLU A 226 -2.83 10.16 -6.79
C GLU A 226 -1.54 9.61 -7.41
N ARG A 227 -1.51 9.39 -8.72
CA ARG A 227 -0.27 9.07 -9.44
C ARG A 227 0.78 10.16 -9.25
N HIS A 228 0.39 11.44 -9.36
CA HIS A 228 1.31 12.55 -9.14
C HIS A 228 1.88 12.52 -7.71
N GLY A 229 1.03 12.29 -6.70
CA GLY A 229 1.48 12.13 -5.31
C GLY A 229 2.49 11.00 -5.15
N LEU A 230 2.21 9.83 -5.76
CA LEU A 230 3.08 8.66 -5.69
C LEU A 230 4.41 8.83 -6.44
N THR A 231 4.43 9.54 -7.57
CA THR A 231 5.62 9.60 -8.44
C THR A 231 6.34 10.94 -8.39
N ASN A 232 5.70 11.99 -7.91
CA ASN A 232 6.17 13.37 -7.98
C ASN A 232 6.57 13.80 -9.41
N TRP A 233 5.95 13.17 -10.41
CA TRP A 233 6.13 13.46 -11.82
C TRP A 233 4.99 14.34 -12.32
N SER A 234 5.30 15.54 -12.74
CA SER A 234 4.35 16.50 -13.34
C SER A 234 3.99 16.16 -14.79
#